data_4b10049915f80f6f4ef5c41e4b176636
#
_entry.id   4b10049915f80f6f4ef5c41e4b176636
#
_cell.length_a   1.000
_cell.length_b   1.000
_cell.length_c   1.000
_cell.angle_alpha   90.00
_cell.angle_beta   90.00
_cell.angle_gamma   90.00
#
_symmetry.space_group_name_H-M   'P 1'
#
loop_
_entity.id
_entity.type
_entity.pdbx_description
1 polymer ?
#
loop_
_entity_poly.entity_id
_entity_poly.type
_entity_poly.pdbx_seq_one_letter_code
_entity_poly.pdbx_strand_id
1 'polypeptide(L)'
;MKKSSLLYKIINGIWDMCYIWKTEMRNVFRDEGVLIFCILVPLGYPLLYSWIYNNEVVREVDTAIVDLSHSHSSREFIRDYDASPDAKATYYCNSLDEAKELVRRQAVHGILYFPADFDTKLNRGEQAHVGVYCDMSLMLTYKAIYQTSQAVASHINSGIQITQAGGFTDRDDEITTEPLAFDEVPIFNTTGGYGNAILPAVLVLILQQTMLLGIGMAAGTSRELNRNRELIPVSEHYGGIFRIVFGKALVYFMVYAVMGMYLTLVVPKLFSFVSMVTWTTILGFLLPYILSCVFFGLMLSCLVRYRENVMLLVVFTSVPLLFMTGVSWPLSNIPGFWQGFSWVFPSTFGIRGFLRISSMGASLADILPEFRALWIQTGVYFLATCLVFRQQLRSARLKADLTAEVAEEEEEAEEIVENR
;
A
#
# COMPACT_ATOMS: atom_id res chain seq x y z
N MET A 1 22.85 20.71 -50.91
CA MET A 1 22.15 19.47 -51.37
C MET A 1 21.84 18.58 -50.17
N LYS A 2 20.56 18.50 -49.80
CA LYS A 2 20.06 17.78 -48.66
C LYS A 2 19.74 16.35 -48.98
N LYS A 3 20.44 15.40 -48.41
CA LYS A 3 19.90 14.06 -48.22
C LYS A 3 19.50 13.95 -46.74
N SER A 4 18.28 14.34 -46.42
CA SER A 4 17.68 13.92 -45.16
C SER A 4 17.18 12.46 -45.36
N SER A 5 18.14 11.56 -45.35
CA SER A 5 17.83 10.13 -45.27
C SER A 5 16.97 9.92 -44.02
N LEU A 6 15.91 9.12 -44.15
CA LEU A 6 15.07 8.73 -43.01
C LEU A 6 15.92 8.26 -41.82
N LEU A 7 17.02 7.59 -42.16
CA LEU A 7 18.03 7.10 -41.22
C LEU A 7 18.69 8.24 -40.43
N TYR A 8 19.02 9.38 -41.07
CA TYR A 8 19.59 10.56 -40.42
C TYR A 8 18.59 11.19 -39.42
N LYS A 9 17.30 11.26 -39.80
CA LYS A 9 16.24 11.76 -38.87
C LYS A 9 16.04 10.83 -37.69
N ILE A 10 16.15 9.53 -37.85
CA ILE A 10 16.05 8.53 -36.77
C ILE A 10 17.26 8.66 -35.85
N ILE A 11 18.48 8.72 -36.40
CA ILE A 11 19.70 8.85 -35.57
C ILE A 11 19.68 10.15 -34.77
N ASN A 12 19.36 11.29 -35.38
CA ASN A 12 19.21 12.54 -34.64
C ASN A 12 18.10 12.46 -33.58
N GLY A 13 17.02 11.74 -33.88
CA GLY A 13 15.97 11.51 -32.90
C GLY A 13 16.40 10.73 -31.67
N ILE A 14 17.24 9.74 -31.86
CA ILE A 14 17.85 8.96 -30.77
C ILE A 14 18.82 9.82 -29.97
N TRP A 15 19.66 10.63 -30.65
CA TRP A 15 20.58 11.58 -30.01
C TRP A 15 19.85 12.58 -29.13
N ASP A 16 18.77 13.19 -29.62
CA ASP A 16 17.95 14.13 -28.85
C ASP A 16 17.32 13.43 -27.63
N MET A 17 16.80 12.21 -27.83
CA MET A 17 16.25 11.41 -26.72
C MET A 17 17.31 11.10 -25.67
N CYS A 18 18.52 10.72 -26.06
CA CYS A 18 19.65 10.47 -25.16
C CYS A 18 20.09 11.75 -24.44
N TYR A 19 20.09 12.89 -25.13
CA TYR A 19 20.40 14.18 -24.53
C TYR A 19 19.37 14.55 -23.45
N ILE A 20 18.08 14.42 -23.75
CA ILE A 20 16.99 14.70 -22.82
C ILE A 20 17.07 13.74 -21.62
N TRP A 21 17.28 12.45 -21.87
CA TRP A 21 17.48 11.45 -20.82
C TRP A 21 18.65 11.82 -19.89
N LYS A 22 19.82 12.17 -20.45
CA LYS A 22 21.00 12.56 -19.66
C LYS A 22 20.73 13.80 -18.83
N THR A 23 20.05 14.79 -19.41
CA THR A 23 19.73 16.06 -18.73
C THR A 23 18.75 15.83 -17.60
N GLU A 24 17.68 15.06 -17.84
CA GLU A 24 16.67 14.73 -16.83
C GLU A 24 17.28 13.87 -15.71
N MET A 25 18.11 12.89 -16.04
CA MET A 25 18.82 12.05 -15.07
C MET A 25 19.71 12.93 -14.16
N ARG A 26 20.46 13.88 -14.75
CA ARG A 26 21.28 14.82 -13.98
C ARG A 26 20.42 15.67 -13.05
N ASN A 27 19.27 16.14 -13.51
CA ASN A 27 18.36 16.97 -12.72
C ASN A 27 17.78 16.20 -11.54
N VAL A 28 17.35 14.95 -11.76
CA VAL A 28 16.83 14.06 -10.70
C VAL A 28 17.88 13.84 -9.60
N PHE A 29 19.12 13.55 -9.98
CA PHE A 29 20.19 13.29 -8.99
C PHE A 29 20.81 14.57 -8.37
N ARG A 30 20.52 15.74 -8.93
CA ARG A 30 21.05 17.02 -8.43
C ARG A 30 20.04 17.76 -7.56
N ASP A 31 18.76 17.50 -7.70
CA ASP A 31 17.69 18.07 -6.88
C ASP A 31 17.50 17.19 -5.64
N GLU A 32 17.90 17.72 -4.47
CA GLU A 32 17.83 17.01 -3.18
C GLU A 32 16.40 16.53 -2.87
N GLY A 33 15.39 17.36 -3.13
CA GLY A 33 13.99 16.99 -2.88
C GLY A 33 13.51 15.85 -3.78
N VAL A 34 13.87 15.88 -5.06
CA VAL A 34 13.55 14.80 -6.01
C VAL A 34 14.27 13.51 -5.63
N LEU A 35 15.55 13.60 -5.25
CA LEU A 35 16.36 12.46 -4.84
C LEU A 35 15.79 11.78 -3.58
N ILE A 36 15.38 12.58 -2.59
CA ILE A 36 14.75 12.06 -1.37
C ILE A 36 13.50 11.24 -1.73
N PHE A 37 12.59 11.79 -2.52
CA PHE A 37 11.32 11.11 -2.82
C PHE A 37 11.44 9.99 -3.86
N CYS A 38 12.37 10.07 -4.81
CA CYS A 38 12.57 9.00 -5.80
C CYS A 38 13.41 7.83 -5.29
N ILE A 39 14.31 8.07 -4.31
CA ILE A 39 15.28 7.06 -3.87
C ILE A 39 15.19 6.80 -2.38
N LEU A 40 15.37 7.83 -1.53
CA LEU A 40 15.49 7.63 -0.08
C LEU A 40 14.18 7.12 0.54
N VAL A 41 13.06 7.72 0.18
CA VAL A 41 11.74 7.33 0.70
C VAL A 41 11.37 5.92 0.25
N PRO A 42 11.44 5.52 -1.04
CA PRO A 42 11.16 4.14 -1.45
C PRO A 42 12.11 3.11 -0.86
N LEU A 43 13.33 3.49 -0.49
CA LEU A 43 14.27 2.58 0.19
C LEU A 43 13.98 2.45 1.69
N GLY A 44 13.81 3.57 2.38
CA GLY A 44 13.75 3.60 3.84
C GLY A 44 12.36 3.33 4.41
N TYR A 45 11.32 3.93 3.83
CA TYR A 45 9.96 3.84 4.34
C TYR A 45 9.40 2.40 4.37
N PRO A 46 9.62 1.56 3.33
CA PRO A 46 9.20 0.16 3.37
C PRO A 46 9.92 -0.67 4.43
N LEU A 47 11.18 -0.38 4.71
CA LEU A 47 11.92 -1.06 5.80
C LEU A 47 11.30 -0.73 7.16
N LEU A 48 11.03 0.56 7.40
CA LEU A 48 10.37 1.01 8.63
C LEU A 48 9.00 0.34 8.80
N TYR A 49 8.20 0.37 7.73
CA TYR A 49 6.84 -0.19 7.75
C TYR A 49 6.86 -1.70 7.97
N SER A 50 7.73 -2.42 7.26
CA SER A 50 7.90 -3.87 7.41
C SER A 50 8.39 -4.24 8.82
N TRP A 51 9.25 -3.43 9.42
CA TRP A 51 9.74 -3.67 10.78
C TRP A 51 8.64 -3.50 11.82
N ILE A 52 7.80 -2.47 11.70
CA ILE A 52 6.67 -2.25 12.61
C ILE A 52 5.68 -3.43 12.57
N TYR A 53 5.40 -3.96 11.38
CA TYR A 53 4.43 -5.07 11.20
C TYR A 53 5.06 -6.46 11.24
N ASN A 54 6.34 -6.59 11.55
CA ASN A 54 7.06 -7.87 11.54
C ASN A 54 6.52 -8.87 12.57
N ASN A 55 5.95 -8.41 13.67
CA ASN A 55 5.35 -9.26 14.70
C ASN A 55 4.07 -9.96 14.23
N GLU A 56 3.48 -9.53 13.11
CA GLU A 56 2.31 -10.06 12.42
C GLU A 56 1.03 -10.26 13.26
N VAL A 57 1.15 -10.82 14.46
CA VAL A 57 0.06 -11.11 15.41
C VAL A 57 0.30 -10.37 16.72
N VAL A 58 -0.78 -9.94 17.35
CA VAL A 58 -0.72 -9.36 18.70
C VAL A 58 -0.66 -10.50 19.70
N ARG A 59 0.26 -10.41 20.66
CA ARG A 59 0.45 -11.41 21.72
C ARG A 59 0.34 -10.77 23.07
N GLU A 60 0.05 -11.60 24.09
CA GLU A 60 -0.05 -11.20 25.49
C GLU A 60 -0.97 -9.98 25.68
N VAL A 61 -2.17 -10.02 25.09
CA VAL A 61 -3.14 -8.93 25.21
C VAL A 61 -3.66 -8.86 26.64
N ASP A 62 -3.42 -7.71 27.28
CA ASP A 62 -3.82 -7.47 28.68
C ASP A 62 -5.34 -7.56 28.85
N THR A 63 -5.77 -8.41 29.78
CA THR A 63 -7.19 -8.66 30.08
C THR A 63 -7.44 -8.56 31.60
N ALA A 64 -8.56 -7.96 31.99
CA ALA A 64 -9.01 -7.94 33.37
C ALA A 64 -9.89 -9.16 33.68
N ILE A 65 -9.69 -9.74 34.84
CA ILE A 65 -10.46 -10.88 35.34
C ILE A 65 -11.38 -10.42 36.47
N VAL A 66 -12.64 -10.72 36.35
CA VAL A 66 -13.64 -10.52 37.45
C VAL A 66 -14.21 -11.89 37.80
N ASP A 67 -13.64 -12.52 38.82
CA ASP A 67 -14.08 -13.84 39.30
C ASP A 67 -14.88 -13.69 40.59
N LEU A 68 -16.23 -13.75 40.51
CA LEU A 68 -17.14 -13.78 41.64
C LEU A 68 -17.43 -15.19 42.13
N SER A 69 -17.06 -16.21 41.37
CA SER A 69 -17.26 -17.62 41.74
C SER A 69 -16.20 -18.13 42.71
N HIS A 70 -14.95 -17.64 42.55
CA HIS A 70 -13.78 -18.09 43.32
C HIS A 70 -13.64 -19.62 43.38
N SER A 71 -14.09 -20.31 42.31
CA SER A 71 -14.18 -21.78 42.25
C SER A 71 -12.91 -22.41 41.70
N HIS A 72 -12.84 -23.74 41.73
CA HIS A 72 -11.79 -24.49 41.05
C HIS A 72 -11.88 -24.33 39.51
N SER A 73 -13.09 -24.43 39.00
CA SER A 73 -13.35 -24.38 37.56
C SER A 73 -13.09 -22.99 36.97
N SER A 74 -13.38 -21.89 37.70
CA SER A 74 -13.03 -20.54 37.25
C SER A 74 -11.51 -20.33 37.19
N ARG A 75 -10.78 -20.83 38.21
CA ARG A 75 -9.32 -20.75 38.27
C ARG A 75 -8.64 -21.61 37.18
N GLU A 76 -9.22 -22.76 36.84
CA GLU A 76 -8.74 -23.61 35.74
C GLU A 76 -8.91 -22.87 34.40
N PHE A 77 -10.06 -22.30 34.13
CA PHE A 77 -10.30 -21.49 32.96
C PHE A 77 -9.30 -20.32 32.86
N ILE A 78 -9.10 -19.56 33.95
CA ILE A 78 -8.18 -18.42 34.00
C ILE A 78 -6.75 -18.87 33.73
N ARG A 79 -6.31 -19.99 34.29
CA ARG A 79 -4.98 -20.55 34.10
C ARG A 79 -4.75 -20.95 32.65
N ASP A 80 -5.70 -21.65 32.04
CA ASP A 80 -5.60 -22.10 30.65
C ASP A 80 -5.64 -20.90 29.68
N TYR A 81 -6.42 -19.87 30.04
CA TYR A 81 -6.45 -18.60 29.30
C TYR A 81 -5.11 -17.86 29.38
N ASP A 82 -4.52 -17.74 30.56
CA ASP A 82 -3.23 -17.08 30.78
C ASP A 82 -2.04 -17.89 30.20
N ALA A 83 -2.20 -19.19 30.00
CA ALA A 83 -1.22 -20.03 29.33
C ALA A 83 -1.19 -19.84 27.81
N SER A 84 -2.20 -19.16 27.24
CA SER A 84 -2.23 -18.85 25.81
C SER A 84 -1.21 -17.77 25.46
N PRO A 85 -0.54 -17.86 24.31
CA PRO A 85 0.41 -16.84 23.86
C PRO A 85 -0.27 -15.52 23.43
N ASP A 86 -1.60 -15.52 23.19
CA ASP A 86 -2.28 -14.40 22.56
C ASP A 86 -2.94 -13.46 23.57
N ALA A 87 -3.29 -13.97 24.76
CA ALA A 87 -3.97 -13.19 25.79
C ALA A 87 -3.36 -13.43 27.18
N LYS A 88 -3.46 -12.44 28.06
CA LYS A 88 -2.84 -12.46 29.39
C LYS A 88 -3.80 -11.95 30.44
N ALA A 89 -3.91 -12.66 31.56
CA ALA A 89 -4.66 -12.26 32.74
C ALA A 89 -3.82 -11.31 33.59
N THR A 90 -3.92 -9.99 33.34
CA THR A 90 -3.04 -9.00 33.98
C THR A 90 -3.61 -8.40 35.26
N TYR A 91 -4.91 -8.13 35.26
CA TYR A 91 -5.58 -7.46 36.40
C TYR A 91 -6.72 -8.30 36.94
N TYR A 92 -6.77 -8.43 38.27
CA TYR A 92 -7.87 -9.09 38.98
C TYR A 92 -8.69 -8.03 39.71
N CYS A 93 -9.97 -7.92 39.32
CA CYS A 93 -10.90 -6.92 39.84
C CYS A 93 -11.99 -7.56 40.66
N ASN A 94 -12.47 -6.85 41.67
CA ASN A 94 -13.57 -7.33 42.52
C ASN A 94 -14.96 -7.03 41.94
N SER A 95 -15.06 -6.14 40.99
CA SER A 95 -16.32 -5.78 40.34
C SER A 95 -16.16 -5.53 38.84
N LEU A 96 -17.28 -5.72 38.15
CA LEU A 96 -17.33 -5.44 36.68
C LEU A 96 -17.11 -3.95 36.40
N ASP A 97 -17.53 -3.05 37.27
CA ASP A 97 -17.40 -1.61 37.08
C ASP A 97 -15.94 -1.16 37.21
N GLU A 98 -15.18 -1.75 38.16
CA GLU A 98 -13.75 -1.56 38.26
C GLU A 98 -13.02 -2.01 36.96
N ALA A 99 -13.36 -3.18 36.44
CA ALA A 99 -12.79 -3.70 35.22
C ALA A 99 -13.13 -2.84 33.97
N LYS A 100 -14.37 -2.34 33.88
CA LYS A 100 -14.78 -1.38 32.85
C LYS A 100 -13.99 -0.07 32.90
N GLU A 101 -13.65 0.39 34.08
CA GLU A 101 -12.82 1.58 34.25
C GLU A 101 -11.40 1.36 33.71
N LEU A 102 -10.84 0.15 33.90
CA LEU A 102 -9.54 -0.21 33.31
C LEU A 102 -9.61 -0.24 31.77
N VAL A 103 -10.70 -0.76 31.19
CA VAL A 103 -10.90 -0.70 29.74
C VAL A 103 -11.03 0.75 29.27
N ARG A 104 -11.78 1.59 29.99
CA ARG A 104 -11.94 3.02 29.67
C ARG A 104 -10.60 3.78 29.67
N ARG A 105 -9.69 3.38 30.57
CA ARG A 105 -8.32 3.94 30.65
C ARG A 105 -7.35 3.29 29.65
N GLN A 106 -7.82 2.33 28.86
CA GLN A 106 -6.98 1.52 27.95
C GLN A 106 -5.83 0.79 28.65
N ALA A 107 -5.98 0.49 29.95
CA ALA A 107 -5.04 -0.34 30.67
C ALA A 107 -5.20 -1.83 30.33
N VAL A 108 -6.39 -2.23 29.93
CA VAL A 108 -6.73 -3.56 29.42
C VAL A 108 -7.65 -3.43 28.21
N HIS A 109 -7.68 -4.47 27.35
CA HIS A 109 -8.46 -4.50 26.11
C HIS A 109 -9.70 -5.39 26.21
N GLY A 110 -9.84 -6.14 27.30
CA GLY A 110 -11.02 -6.98 27.53
C GLY A 110 -11.18 -7.36 29.00
N ILE A 111 -12.34 -7.99 29.28
CA ILE A 111 -12.69 -8.45 30.62
C ILE A 111 -13.27 -9.87 30.50
N LEU A 112 -12.80 -10.78 31.32
CA LEU A 112 -13.42 -12.07 31.58
C LEU A 112 -14.20 -11.99 32.88
N TYR A 113 -15.49 -12.27 32.83
CA TYR A 113 -16.39 -12.18 33.98
C TYR A 113 -16.99 -13.56 34.29
N PHE A 114 -16.73 -14.04 35.50
CA PHE A 114 -17.29 -15.27 36.06
C PHE A 114 -18.32 -14.90 37.12
N PRO A 115 -19.62 -15.19 36.88
CA PRO A 115 -20.66 -14.92 37.87
C PRO A 115 -20.55 -15.87 39.08
N ALA A 116 -21.12 -15.47 40.23
CA ALA A 116 -21.04 -16.24 41.47
C ALA A 116 -21.65 -17.65 41.38
N ASP A 117 -22.61 -17.86 40.51
CA ASP A 117 -23.30 -19.15 40.27
C ASP A 117 -22.62 -20.05 39.23
N PHE A 118 -21.46 -19.63 38.69
CA PHE A 118 -20.75 -20.32 37.59
C PHE A 118 -20.49 -21.80 37.89
N ASP A 119 -19.80 -22.07 39.00
CA ASP A 119 -19.44 -23.44 39.39
C ASP A 119 -20.64 -24.25 39.86
N THR A 120 -21.61 -23.62 40.52
CA THR A 120 -22.84 -24.30 40.95
C THR A 120 -23.64 -24.83 39.75
N LYS A 121 -23.77 -24.04 38.70
CA LYS A 121 -24.46 -24.45 37.46
C LYS A 121 -23.66 -25.53 36.76
N LEU A 122 -22.37 -25.38 36.64
CA LEU A 122 -21.50 -26.35 35.96
C LEU A 122 -21.58 -27.73 36.61
N ASN A 123 -21.50 -27.78 37.95
CA ASN A 123 -21.60 -29.04 38.72
C ASN A 123 -23.00 -29.68 38.70
N ARG A 124 -24.03 -28.88 38.42
CA ARG A 124 -25.40 -29.42 38.27
C ARG A 124 -25.71 -29.90 36.88
N GLY A 125 -24.75 -29.76 35.92
CA GLY A 125 -25.01 -30.05 34.49
C GLY A 125 -25.93 -29.01 33.84
N GLU A 126 -26.06 -27.82 34.43
CA GLU A 126 -26.77 -26.70 33.87
C GLU A 126 -25.82 -25.83 33.04
N GLN A 127 -26.36 -25.06 32.10
CA GLN A 127 -25.55 -24.17 31.29
C GLN A 127 -24.97 -23.03 32.13
N ALA A 128 -23.64 -22.98 32.28
CA ALA A 128 -22.91 -21.88 32.90
C ALA A 128 -22.49 -20.87 31.83
N HIS A 129 -22.35 -19.59 32.22
CA HIS A 129 -21.99 -18.53 31.30
C HIS A 129 -20.71 -17.81 31.79
N VAL A 130 -19.78 -17.61 30.88
CA VAL A 130 -18.62 -16.70 31.07
C VAL A 130 -18.86 -15.47 30.23
N GLY A 131 -18.84 -14.29 30.84
CA GLY A 131 -18.98 -13.02 30.13
C GLY A 131 -17.63 -12.58 29.57
N VAL A 132 -17.56 -12.40 28.26
CA VAL A 132 -16.37 -11.86 27.59
C VAL A 132 -16.71 -10.47 27.06
N TYR A 133 -16.12 -9.44 27.64
CA TYR A 133 -16.30 -8.06 27.20
C TYR A 133 -15.02 -7.60 26.53
N CYS A 134 -15.09 -7.20 25.26
CA CYS A 134 -13.93 -6.83 24.47
C CYS A 134 -14.10 -5.45 23.87
N ASP A 135 -13.00 -4.71 23.79
CA ASP A 135 -12.94 -3.49 23.01
C ASP A 135 -12.83 -3.84 21.52
N MET A 136 -13.92 -3.63 20.77
CA MET A 136 -13.99 -3.92 19.34
C MET A 136 -13.42 -2.79 18.46
N SER A 137 -12.95 -1.69 19.04
CA SER A 137 -12.29 -0.63 18.28
C SER A 137 -10.94 -1.10 17.71
N LEU A 138 -10.30 -2.06 18.40
CA LEU A 138 -9.05 -2.69 18.00
C LEU A 138 -9.29 -4.15 17.58
N MET A 139 -9.53 -4.37 16.30
CA MET A 139 -9.91 -5.67 15.74
C MET A 139 -8.95 -6.82 16.12
N LEU A 140 -7.65 -6.56 16.14
CA LEU A 140 -6.63 -7.58 16.44
C LEU A 140 -6.66 -8.01 17.90
N THR A 141 -6.79 -7.08 18.84
CA THR A 141 -6.86 -7.36 20.28
C THR A 141 -8.18 -8.07 20.61
N TYR A 142 -9.29 -7.62 20.03
CA TYR A 142 -10.56 -8.33 20.12
C TYR A 142 -10.45 -9.78 19.66
N LYS A 143 -9.85 -10.01 18.48
CA LYS A 143 -9.68 -11.36 17.93
C LYS A 143 -8.87 -12.24 18.87
N ALA A 144 -7.78 -11.75 19.42
CA ALA A 144 -6.93 -12.50 20.35
C ALA A 144 -7.71 -12.93 21.60
N ILE A 145 -8.38 -11.99 22.28
CA ILE A 145 -9.15 -12.27 23.52
C ILE A 145 -10.31 -13.24 23.23
N TYR A 146 -11.08 -12.97 22.18
CA TYR A 146 -12.26 -13.78 21.85
C TYR A 146 -11.89 -15.20 21.44
N GLN A 147 -10.92 -15.37 20.55
CA GLN A 147 -10.51 -16.71 20.08
C GLN A 147 -9.87 -17.52 21.20
N THR A 148 -9.03 -16.91 22.06
CA THR A 148 -8.50 -17.59 23.23
C THR A 148 -9.59 -18.02 24.19
N SER A 149 -10.54 -17.13 24.50
CA SER A 149 -11.67 -17.45 25.37
C SER A 149 -12.51 -18.60 24.83
N GLN A 150 -12.76 -18.61 23.52
CA GLN A 150 -13.53 -19.66 22.83
C GLN A 150 -12.77 -21.00 22.83
N ALA A 151 -11.47 -20.98 22.57
CA ALA A 151 -10.64 -22.19 22.57
C ALA A 151 -10.60 -22.84 23.97
N VAL A 152 -10.40 -22.04 25.03
CA VAL A 152 -10.42 -22.54 26.42
C VAL A 152 -11.80 -23.08 26.79
N ALA A 153 -12.87 -22.37 26.43
CA ALA A 153 -14.22 -22.84 26.68
C ALA A 153 -14.53 -24.17 25.95
N SER A 154 -14.06 -24.30 24.70
CA SER A 154 -14.19 -25.54 23.93
C SER A 154 -13.43 -26.70 24.59
N HIS A 155 -12.20 -26.45 25.03
CA HIS A 155 -11.38 -27.46 25.71
C HIS A 155 -12.06 -27.97 27.01
N ILE A 156 -12.55 -27.07 27.84
CA ILE A 156 -13.27 -27.42 29.08
C ILE A 156 -14.57 -28.17 28.76
N ASN A 157 -15.34 -27.71 27.76
CA ASN A 157 -16.55 -28.37 27.34
C ASN A 157 -16.30 -29.81 26.87
N SER A 158 -15.25 -30.05 26.09
CA SER A 158 -14.85 -31.37 25.64
C SER A 158 -14.52 -32.27 26.81
N GLY A 159 -13.76 -31.79 27.82
CA GLY A 159 -13.50 -32.55 29.03
C GLY A 159 -14.76 -32.95 29.83
N ILE A 160 -15.74 -32.04 29.92
CA ILE A 160 -17.02 -32.33 30.58
C ILE A 160 -17.82 -33.35 29.80
N GLN A 161 -17.90 -33.25 28.46
CA GLN A 161 -18.61 -34.19 27.60
C GLN A 161 -18.03 -35.60 27.69
N ILE A 162 -16.69 -35.74 27.63
CA ILE A 162 -16.01 -37.02 27.80
C ILE A 162 -16.36 -37.64 29.16
N THR A 163 -16.29 -36.84 30.23
CA THR A 163 -16.59 -37.32 31.57
C THR A 163 -18.05 -37.77 31.72
N GLN A 164 -19.00 -37.10 31.10
CA GLN A 164 -20.43 -37.44 31.13
C GLN A 164 -20.77 -38.60 30.26
N ALA A 165 -20.12 -38.76 29.10
CA ALA A 165 -20.37 -39.85 28.17
C ALA A 165 -19.81 -41.19 28.66
N GLY A 166 -18.78 -41.19 29.49
CA GLY A 166 -18.13 -42.39 30.00
C GLY A 166 -17.48 -43.21 28.90
N GLY A 167 -16.87 -42.54 27.91
CA GLY A 167 -16.19 -43.19 26.79
C GLY A 167 -15.06 -44.11 27.25
N PHE A 168 -14.81 -45.16 26.45
CA PHE A 168 -13.80 -46.18 26.77
C PHE A 168 -12.58 -46.15 25.84
N THR A 169 -12.66 -45.40 24.76
CA THR A 169 -11.57 -45.25 23.78
C THR A 169 -11.42 -43.79 23.32
N ASP A 170 -10.20 -43.41 22.93
CA ASP A 170 -9.88 -42.07 22.39
C ASP A 170 -10.81 -41.72 21.21
N ARG A 171 -11.21 -42.74 20.41
CA ARG A 171 -12.11 -42.53 19.28
C ARG A 171 -13.55 -42.22 19.71
N ASP A 172 -14.01 -42.82 20.80
CA ASP A 172 -15.35 -42.54 21.35
C ASP A 172 -15.39 -41.12 21.91
N ASP A 173 -14.27 -40.67 22.50
CA ASP A 173 -14.08 -39.30 23.03
C ASP A 173 -14.11 -38.28 21.89
N GLU A 174 -13.38 -38.54 20.77
CA GLU A 174 -13.41 -37.72 19.57
C GLU A 174 -14.82 -37.57 19.00
N ILE A 175 -15.55 -38.69 18.82
CA ILE A 175 -16.91 -38.65 18.28
C ILE A 175 -17.87 -37.96 19.24
N THR A 176 -17.66 -38.07 20.56
CA THR A 176 -18.50 -37.43 21.57
C THR A 176 -18.30 -35.94 21.62
N THR A 177 -17.05 -35.47 21.53
CA THR A 177 -16.72 -34.05 21.61
C THR A 177 -16.93 -33.31 20.28
N GLU A 178 -16.61 -33.97 19.18
CA GLU A 178 -16.69 -33.40 17.83
C GLU A 178 -17.36 -34.40 16.86
N PRO A 179 -18.68 -34.61 16.97
CA PRO A 179 -19.41 -35.49 16.02
C PRO A 179 -19.34 -34.97 14.59
N LEU A 180 -19.03 -33.71 14.40
CA LEU A 180 -18.73 -33.06 13.12
C LEU A 180 -17.40 -32.32 13.28
N ALA A 181 -16.30 -32.94 12.85
CA ALA A 181 -15.01 -32.30 12.87
C ALA A 181 -14.86 -31.30 11.70
N PHE A 182 -14.28 -30.16 12.00
CA PHE A 182 -13.92 -29.13 11.00
C PHE A 182 -12.40 -29.17 10.77
N ASP A 183 -12.00 -29.54 9.56
CA ASP A 183 -10.61 -29.41 9.13
C ASP A 183 -10.37 -27.96 8.65
N GLU A 184 -9.81 -27.14 9.51
CA GLU A 184 -9.42 -25.80 9.12
C GLU A 184 -8.07 -25.83 8.39
N VAL A 185 -8.11 -25.64 7.07
CA VAL A 185 -6.92 -25.56 6.23
C VAL A 185 -6.71 -24.12 5.78
N PRO A 186 -5.90 -23.33 6.48
CA PRO A 186 -5.60 -21.96 6.07
C PRO A 186 -4.83 -21.94 4.75
N ILE A 187 -5.32 -21.18 3.76
CA ILE A 187 -4.74 -21.07 2.44
C ILE A 187 -4.10 -19.68 2.31
N PHE A 188 -2.90 -19.61 1.71
CA PHE A 188 -2.11 -18.41 1.42
C PHE A 188 -1.52 -17.72 2.66
N ASN A 189 -2.27 -16.95 3.42
CA ASN A 189 -1.79 -16.33 4.65
C ASN A 189 -2.01 -17.26 5.85
N THR A 190 -1.19 -18.31 5.94
CA THR A 190 -1.35 -19.39 6.94
C THR A 190 -1.15 -18.92 8.38
N THR A 191 -0.40 -17.84 8.58
CA THR A 191 -0.18 -17.24 9.92
C THR A 191 -1.33 -16.33 10.35
N GLY A 192 -2.23 -15.95 9.42
CA GLY A 192 -3.28 -14.96 9.65
C GLY A 192 -2.71 -13.58 9.98
N GLY A 193 -1.42 -13.35 9.66
CA GLY A 193 -0.69 -12.13 9.99
C GLY A 193 -1.19 -10.90 9.25
N TYR A 194 -1.26 -9.79 9.98
CA TYR A 194 -1.70 -8.51 9.43
C TYR A 194 -0.70 -7.93 8.42
N GLY A 195 0.61 -8.10 8.70
CA GLY A 195 1.69 -7.70 7.79
C GLY A 195 1.59 -8.37 6.43
N ASN A 196 1.44 -9.70 6.40
CA ASN A 196 1.28 -10.48 5.18
C ASN A 196 0.03 -10.08 4.36
N ALA A 197 -1.05 -9.63 5.02
CA ALA A 197 -2.28 -9.24 4.35
C ALA A 197 -2.17 -7.86 3.68
N ILE A 198 -1.55 -6.87 4.34
CA ILE A 198 -1.59 -5.46 3.91
C ILE A 198 -0.31 -5.01 3.24
N LEU A 199 0.85 -5.53 3.67
CA LEU A 199 2.15 -5.05 3.20
C LEU A 199 2.32 -5.08 1.67
N PRO A 200 1.94 -6.16 0.94
CA PRO A 200 2.08 -6.18 -0.51
C PRO A 200 1.36 -5.01 -1.20
N ALA A 201 0.18 -4.65 -0.70
CA ALA A 201 -0.60 -3.53 -1.22
C ALA A 201 0.08 -2.18 -0.96
N VAL A 202 0.59 -1.99 0.25
CA VAL A 202 1.27 -0.77 0.67
C VAL A 202 2.57 -0.57 -0.14
N LEU A 203 3.35 -1.62 -0.37
CA LEU A 203 4.60 -1.54 -1.15
C LEU A 203 4.35 -1.06 -2.59
N VAL A 204 3.32 -1.59 -3.25
CA VAL A 204 2.93 -1.17 -4.60
C VAL A 204 2.39 0.26 -4.61
N LEU A 205 1.61 0.65 -3.60
CA LEU A 205 1.13 2.02 -3.46
C LEU A 205 2.28 3.02 -3.26
N ILE A 206 3.25 2.70 -2.39
CA ILE A 206 4.45 3.52 -2.15
C ILE A 206 5.18 3.77 -3.48
N LEU A 207 5.34 2.74 -4.31
CA LEU A 207 5.99 2.86 -5.61
C LEU A 207 5.32 3.91 -6.49
N GLN A 208 3.98 3.89 -6.61
CA GLN A 208 3.24 4.90 -7.37
C GLN A 208 3.34 6.29 -6.73
N GLN A 209 3.12 6.41 -5.42
CA GLN A 209 3.05 7.70 -4.75
C GLN A 209 4.40 8.43 -4.76
N THR A 210 5.49 7.72 -4.50
CA THR A 210 6.83 8.30 -4.55
C THR A 210 7.24 8.68 -5.98
N MET A 211 6.80 7.91 -6.98
CA MET A 211 6.99 8.24 -8.39
C MET A 211 6.25 9.53 -8.78
N LEU A 212 4.99 9.68 -8.37
CA LEU A 212 4.20 10.89 -8.60
C LEU A 212 4.85 12.11 -7.94
N LEU A 213 5.33 11.95 -6.69
CA LEU A 213 6.06 13.00 -5.99
C LEU A 213 7.33 13.39 -6.73
N GLY A 214 8.17 12.43 -7.10
CA GLY A 214 9.44 12.67 -7.78
C GLY A 214 9.25 13.35 -9.13
N ILE A 215 8.36 12.84 -9.98
CA ILE A 215 8.06 13.43 -11.30
C ILE A 215 7.47 14.82 -11.15
N GLY A 216 6.53 15.01 -10.23
CA GLY A 216 5.87 16.29 -10.03
C GLY A 216 6.81 17.35 -9.45
N MET A 217 7.67 16.98 -8.49
CA MET A 217 8.69 17.89 -7.94
C MET A 217 9.72 18.29 -9.00
N ALA A 218 10.22 17.34 -9.79
CA ALA A 218 11.13 17.63 -10.88
C ALA A 218 10.52 18.58 -11.93
N ALA A 219 9.22 18.42 -12.19
CA ALA A 219 8.49 19.33 -13.06
C ALA A 219 8.35 20.74 -12.45
N GLY A 220 8.05 20.83 -11.14
CA GLY A 220 8.01 22.09 -10.40
C GLY A 220 9.35 22.83 -10.46
N THR A 221 10.45 22.14 -10.13
CA THR A 221 11.82 22.68 -10.21
C THR A 221 12.16 23.15 -11.63
N SER A 222 11.81 22.35 -12.65
CA SER A 222 12.05 22.73 -14.04
C SER A 222 11.35 24.03 -14.43
N ARG A 223 10.14 24.28 -13.90
CA ARG A 223 9.42 25.53 -14.14
C ARG A 223 10.00 26.71 -13.36
N GLU A 224 10.43 26.49 -12.13
CA GLU A 224 11.06 27.54 -11.30
C GLU A 224 12.40 28.01 -11.88
N LEU A 225 13.20 27.09 -12.41
CA LEU A 225 14.52 27.39 -13.01
C LEU A 225 14.43 27.96 -14.42
N ASN A 226 13.34 27.71 -15.14
CA ASN A 226 13.17 28.20 -16.51
C ASN A 226 12.76 29.68 -16.51
N ARG A 227 13.45 30.51 -17.29
CA ARG A 227 13.22 31.98 -17.41
C ARG A 227 11.75 32.31 -17.68
N ASN A 228 11.06 31.50 -18.48
CA ASN A 228 9.65 31.71 -18.84
C ASN A 228 8.66 30.91 -17.99
N ARG A 229 9.12 30.27 -16.91
CA ARG A 229 8.32 29.37 -16.05
C ARG A 229 7.60 28.25 -16.81
N GLU A 230 8.16 27.81 -17.91
CA GLU A 230 7.64 26.73 -18.74
C GLU A 230 8.26 25.38 -18.37
N LEU A 231 7.49 24.30 -18.54
CA LEU A 231 7.94 22.93 -18.20
C LEU A 231 9.04 22.43 -19.14
N ILE A 232 9.01 22.87 -20.41
CA ILE A 232 9.92 22.40 -21.46
C ILE A 232 10.77 23.59 -21.90
N PRO A 233 12.11 23.48 -21.82
CA PRO A 233 12.98 24.52 -22.34
C PRO A 233 12.90 24.58 -23.89
N VAL A 234 12.94 25.79 -24.44
CA VAL A 234 13.01 26.00 -25.88
C VAL A 234 14.46 25.84 -26.32
N SER A 235 14.78 24.67 -26.90
CA SER A 235 16.10 24.39 -27.48
C SER A 235 15.98 23.44 -28.67
N GLU A 236 17.03 23.34 -29.48
CA GLU A 236 17.06 22.50 -30.69
C GLU A 236 16.76 21.02 -30.42
N HIS A 237 17.20 20.51 -29.26
CA HIS A 237 17.00 19.11 -28.87
C HIS A 237 15.56 18.77 -28.45
N TYR A 238 14.73 19.77 -28.10
CA TYR A 238 13.33 19.59 -27.69
C TYR A 238 12.35 19.76 -28.85
N GLY A 239 12.77 19.41 -30.07
CA GLY A 239 11.96 19.58 -31.30
C GLY A 239 10.82 18.54 -31.48
N GLY A 240 10.90 17.36 -30.87
CA GLY A 240 9.97 16.26 -31.07
C GLY A 240 9.29 15.78 -29.79
N ILE A 241 7.94 15.72 -29.80
CA ILE A 241 7.15 15.33 -28.62
C ILE A 241 7.49 13.91 -28.13
N PHE A 242 7.55 12.94 -29.03
CA PHE A 242 7.91 11.56 -28.69
C PHE A 242 9.31 11.45 -28.05
N ARG A 243 10.28 12.23 -28.56
CA ARG A 243 11.65 12.27 -28.02
C ARG A 243 11.66 12.78 -26.58
N ILE A 244 10.87 13.82 -26.32
CA ILE A 244 10.73 14.42 -24.96
C ILE A 244 10.08 13.42 -24.03
N VAL A 245 8.93 12.86 -24.41
CA VAL A 245 8.16 11.95 -23.56
C VAL A 245 8.97 10.69 -23.25
N PHE A 246 9.55 10.04 -24.26
CA PHE A 246 10.37 8.84 -24.03
C PHE A 246 11.67 9.14 -23.28
N GLY A 247 12.35 10.25 -23.59
CA GLY A 247 13.57 10.64 -22.89
C GLY A 247 13.36 10.86 -21.38
N LYS A 248 12.28 11.57 -21.02
CA LYS A 248 11.88 11.74 -19.61
C LYS A 248 11.37 10.45 -18.98
N ALA A 249 10.49 9.72 -19.68
CA ALA A 249 9.92 8.48 -19.17
C ALA A 249 11.00 7.43 -18.85
N LEU A 250 12.04 7.31 -19.69
CA LEU A 250 13.11 6.34 -19.52
C LEU A 250 13.87 6.55 -18.20
N VAL A 251 14.08 7.80 -17.77
CA VAL A 251 14.74 8.10 -16.49
C VAL A 251 13.96 7.49 -15.33
N TYR A 252 12.70 7.85 -15.22
CA TYR A 252 11.85 7.39 -14.12
C TYR A 252 11.61 5.89 -14.19
N PHE A 253 11.44 5.33 -15.41
CA PHE A 253 11.33 3.91 -15.60
C PHE A 253 12.55 3.15 -15.07
N MET A 254 13.77 3.59 -15.39
CA MET A 254 15.01 2.93 -14.93
C MET A 254 15.13 2.98 -13.40
N VAL A 255 14.91 4.15 -12.78
CA VAL A 255 14.97 4.30 -11.32
C VAL A 255 13.92 3.39 -10.66
N TYR A 256 12.68 3.44 -11.13
CA TYR A 256 11.59 2.70 -10.51
C TYR A 256 11.54 1.22 -10.89
N ALA A 257 12.20 0.79 -11.95
CA ALA A 257 12.43 -0.63 -12.19
C ALA A 257 13.32 -1.25 -11.10
N VAL A 258 14.38 -0.54 -10.69
CA VAL A 258 15.23 -0.97 -9.58
C VAL A 258 14.47 -0.94 -8.26
N MET A 259 13.76 0.16 -7.97
CA MET A 259 12.97 0.30 -6.75
C MET A 259 11.83 -0.72 -6.68
N GLY A 260 11.15 -0.99 -7.80
CA GLY A 260 10.09 -1.99 -7.89
C GLY A 260 10.59 -3.40 -7.59
N MET A 261 11.74 -3.79 -8.13
CA MET A 261 12.37 -5.07 -7.81
C MET A 261 12.79 -5.14 -6.34
N TYR A 262 13.34 -4.07 -5.80
CA TYR A 262 13.69 -3.99 -4.38
C TYR A 262 12.45 -4.18 -3.49
N LEU A 263 11.37 -3.43 -3.72
CA LEU A 263 10.15 -3.49 -2.94
C LEU A 263 9.42 -4.83 -3.02
N THR A 264 9.41 -5.45 -4.19
CA THR A 264 8.62 -6.67 -4.42
C THR A 264 9.38 -7.97 -4.14
N LEU A 265 10.71 -7.96 -4.19
CA LEU A 265 11.53 -9.16 -4.03
C LEU A 265 12.44 -9.12 -2.80
N VAL A 266 13.05 -7.96 -2.50
CA VAL A 266 14.04 -7.87 -1.42
C VAL A 266 13.35 -7.65 -0.08
N VAL A 267 12.46 -6.67 0.01
CA VAL A 267 11.78 -6.31 1.28
C VAL A 267 11.01 -7.48 1.88
N PRO A 268 10.15 -8.21 1.15
CA PRO A 268 9.45 -9.36 1.73
C PRO A 268 10.38 -10.45 2.24
N LYS A 269 11.48 -10.72 1.53
CA LYS A 269 12.48 -11.72 1.97
C LYS A 269 13.26 -11.29 3.20
N LEU A 270 13.57 -10.00 3.32
CA LEU A 270 14.33 -9.46 4.46
C LEU A 270 13.58 -9.63 5.78
N PHE A 271 12.26 -9.50 5.74
CA PHE A 271 11.38 -9.61 6.90
C PHE A 271 10.65 -10.95 7.00
N SER A 272 11.04 -11.95 6.19
CA SER A 272 10.44 -13.28 6.17
C SER A 272 8.92 -13.31 5.92
N PHE A 273 8.38 -12.29 5.24
CA PHE A 273 7.00 -12.30 4.80
C PHE A 273 6.76 -13.35 3.72
N VAL A 274 5.59 -13.99 3.77
CA VAL A 274 5.19 -14.98 2.78
C VAL A 274 5.09 -14.34 1.40
N SER A 275 5.93 -14.79 0.47
CA SER A 275 5.92 -14.30 -0.91
C SER A 275 6.16 -15.45 -1.88
N MET A 276 5.15 -15.76 -2.69
CA MET A 276 5.19 -16.78 -3.73
C MET A 276 5.60 -16.23 -5.10
N VAL A 277 6.26 -15.08 -5.13
CA VAL A 277 6.63 -14.37 -6.35
C VAL A 277 7.69 -15.12 -7.14
N THR A 278 7.43 -15.37 -8.43
CA THR A 278 8.45 -15.86 -9.38
C THR A 278 9.05 -14.68 -10.16
N TRP A 279 10.35 -14.78 -10.48
CA TRP A 279 11.08 -13.72 -11.20
C TRP A 279 10.45 -13.34 -12.54
N THR A 280 10.00 -14.33 -13.30
CA THR A 280 9.39 -14.11 -14.62
C THR A 280 8.06 -13.39 -14.52
N THR A 281 7.23 -13.77 -13.55
CA THR A 281 5.91 -13.15 -13.33
C THR A 281 6.06 -11.70 -12.88
N ILE A 282 6.97 -11.43 -11.93
CA ILE A 282 7.12 -10.07 -11.41
C ILE A 282 7.71 -9.11 -12.45
N LEU A 283 8.72 -9.54 -13.21
CA LEU A 283 9.28 -8.70 -14.28
C LEU A 283 8.23 -8.37 -15.34
N GLY A 284 7.45 -9.37 -15.74
CA GLY A 284 6.35 -9.15 -16.69
C GLY A 284 5.29 -8.20 -16.16
N PHE A 285 4.95 -8.30 -14.87
CA PHE A 285 3.95 -7.47 -14.21
C PHE A 285 4.42 -6.04 -13.94
N LEU A 286 5.65 -5.87 -13.44
CA LEU A 286 6.20 -4.55 -13.13
C LEU A 286 6.34 -3.66 -14.36
N LEU A 287 6.60 -4.24 -15.53
CA LEU A 287 6.77 -3.49 -16.76
C LEU A 287 5.56 -2.58 -17.08
N PRO A 288 4.34 -3.10 -17.29
CA PRO A 288 3.18 -2.26 -17.57
C PRO A 288 2.77 -1.40 -16.37
N TYR A 289 2.98 -1.89 -15.14
CA TYR A 289 2.67 -1.12 -13.95
C TYR A 289 3.53 0.15 -13.83
N ILE A 290 4.85 0.02 -13.94
CA ILE A 290 5.76 1.17 -13.87
C ILE A 290 5.52 2.12 -15.05
N LEU A 291 5.35 1.61 -16.27
CA LEU A 291 5.06 2.44 -17.43
C LEU A 291 3.77 3.23 -17.29
N SER A 292 2.70 2.61 -16.80
CA SER A 292 1.43 3.29 -16.57
C SER A 292 1.57 4.39 -15.51
N CYS A 293 2.30 4.13 -14.41
CA CYS A 293 2.58 5.11 -13.37
C CYS A 293 3.45 6.28 -13.87
N VAL A 294 4.48 6.00 -14.68
CA VAL A 294 5.35 7.02 -15.27
C VAL A 294 4.55 7.96 -16.18
N PHE A 295 3.77 7.42 -17.11
CA PHE A 295 2.97 8.26 -18.01
C PHE A 295 1.86 9.00 -17.28
N PHE A 296 1.23 8.38 -16.30
CA PHE A 296 0.27 9.04 -15.42
C PHE A 296 0.91 10.21 -14.66
N GLY A 297 2.10 10.00 -14.07
CA GLY A 297 2.86 11.05 -13.39
C GLY A 297 3.29 12.18 -14.32
N LEU A 298 3.80 11.87 -15.52
CA LEU A 298 4.18 12.86 -16.52
C LEU A 298 2.97 13.67 -17.02
N MET A 299 1.82 13.03 -17.19
CA MET A 299 0.58 13.72 -17.53
C MET A 299 0.17 14.70 -16.43
N LEU A 300 0.16 14.25 -15.16
CA LEU A 300 -0.20 15.09 -14.02
C LEU A 300 0.83 16.21 -13.76
N SER A 301 2.10 16.01 -14.06
CA SER A 301 3.16 17.01 -13.90
C SER A 301 2.88 18.31 -14.65
N CYS A 302 2.10 18.25 -15.71
CA CYS A 302 1.69 19.41 -16.47
C CYS A 302 0.70 20.31 -15.73
N LEU A 303 -0.07 19.77 -14.78
CA LEU A 303 -1.01 20.50 -13.94
C LEU A 303 -0.30 21.19 -12.76
N VAL A 304 0.87 20.72 -12.41
CA VAL A 304 1.64 21.21 -11.27
C VAL A 304 2.37 22.51 -11.65
N ARG A 305 2.07 23.59 -10.92
CA ARG A 305 2.76 24.88 -11.10
C ARG A 305 3.90 25.08 -10.08
N TYR A 306 3.69 24.62 -8.84
CA TYR A 306 4.61 24.76 -7.72
C TYR A 306 4.93 23.41 -7.11
N ARG A 307 6.11 23.25 -6.55
CA ARG A 307 6.60 21.99 -5.92
C ARG A 307 5.66 21.52 -4.79
N GLU A 308 5.16 22.44 -3.98
CA GLU A 308 4.31 22.13 -2.81
C GLU A 308 2.95 21.51 -3.22
N ASN A 309 2.41 21.90 -4.36
CA ASN A 309 1.10 21.39 -4.83
C ASN A 309 1.12 19.87 -5.08
N VAL A 310 2.27 19.31 -5.43
CA VAL A 310 2.43 17.87 -5.62
C VAL A 310 2.28 17.11 -4.32
N MET A 311 2.91 17.64 -3.25
CA MET A 311 2.83 17.02 -1.92
C MET A 311 1.38 16.94 -1.45
N LEU A 312 0.63 18.04 -1.60
CA LEU A 312 -0.78 18.07 -1.24
C LEU A 312 -1.58 17.03 -2.03
N LEU A 313 -1.39 16.97 -3.35
CA LEU A 313 -2.09 16.02 -4.21
C LEU A 313 -1.83 14.57 -3.77
N VAL A 314 -0.58 14.22 -3.52
CA VAL A 314 -0.19 12.85 -3.14
C VAL A 314 -0.70 12.51 -1.74
N VAL A 315 -0.54 13.40 -0.76
CA VAL A 315 -1.03 13.18 0.61
C VAL A 315 -2.54 12.97 0.63
N PHE A 316 -3.30 13.83 -0.03
CA PHE A 316 -4.77 13.72 -0.06
C PHE A 316 -5.28 12.51 -0.85
N THR A 317 -4.51 11.99 -1.79
CA THR A 317 -4.94 10.83 -2.60
C THR A 317 -4.46 9.49 -2.05
N SER A 318 -3.39 9.44 -1.24
CA SER A 318 -2.77 8.18 -0.79
C SER A 318 -3.73 7.29 0.01
N VAL A 319 -4.36 7.83 1.05
CA VAL A 319 -5.26 7.08 1.93
C VAL A 319 -6.55 6.65 1.21
N PRO A 320 -7.28 7.55 0.51
CA PRO A 320 -8.44 7.14 -0.29
C PRO A 320 -8.12 6.06 -1.32
N LEU A 321 -6.96 6.15 -1.98
CA LEU A 321 -6.56 5.13 -2.96
C LEU A 321 -6.38 3.75 -2.32
N LEU A 322 -5.77 3.66 -1.14
CA LEU A 322 -5.62 2.38 -0.45
C LEU A 322 -6.99 1.74 -0.14
N PHE A 323 -7.95 2.52 0.36
CA PHE A 323 -9.30 2.01 0.66
C PHE A 323 -10.06 1.59 -0.59
N MET A 324 -9.91 2.30 -1.71
CA MET A 324 -10.60 1.97 -2.97
C MET A 324 -10.03 0.74 -3.70
N THR A 325 -8.84 0.25 -3.32
CA THR A 325 -8.22 -0.93 -3.97
C THR A 325 -8.90 -2.24 -3.65
N GLY A 326 -9.65 -2.31 -2.56
CA GLY A 326 -10.28 -3.54 -2.09
C GLY A 326 -9.47 -4.33 -1.06
N VAL A 327 -8.35 -3.79 -0.57
CA VAL A 327 -7.48 -4.45 0.41
C VAL A 327 -8.04 -4.29 1.83
N SER A 328 -8.41 -3.07 2.20
CA SER A 328 -8.97 -2.78 3.53
C SER A 328 -10.48 -3.04 3.62
N TRP A 329 -11.20 -2.97 2.50
CA TRP A 329 -12.63 -3.16 2.42
C TRP A 329 -13.01 -3.97 1.18
N PRO A 330 -13.86 -5.01 1.29
CA PRO A 330 -14.22 -5.86 0.16
C PRO A 330 -14.79 -5.06 -1.02
N LEU A 331 -14.32 -5.37 -2.24
CA LEU A 331 -14.75 -4.67 -3.45
C LEU A 331 -16.25 -4.72 -3.69
N SER A 332 -16.89 -5.85 -3.34
CA SER A 332 -18.34 -6.03 -3.45
C SER A 332 -19.14 -4.99 -2.68
N ASN A 333 -18.56 -4.43 -1.63
CA ASN A 333 -19.20 -3.48 -0.74
C ASN A 333 -18.82 -2.01 -1.03
N ILE A 334 -17.96 -1.77 -2.02
CA ILE A 334 -17.63 -0.41 -2.47
C ILE A 334 -18.69 0.04 -3.48
N PRO A 335 -19.32 1.22 -3.32
CA PRO A 335 -20.27 1.75 -4.29
C PRO A 335 -19.67 1.85 -5.70
N GLY A 336 -20.44 1.49 -6.74
CA GLY A 336 -19.97 1.37 -8.12
C GLY A 336 -19.30 2.63 -8.67
N PHE A 337 -19.76 3.81 -8.26
CA PHE A 337 -19.12 5.09 -8.61
C PHE A 337 -17.64 5.14 -8.17
N TRP A 338 -17.36 4.79 -6.92
CA TRP A 338 -16.00 4.80 -6.38
C TRP A 338 -15.12 3.69 -6.98
N GLN A 339 -15.74 2.54 -7.30
CA GLN A 339 -15.03 1.50 -8.05
C GLN A 339 -14.58 2.01 -9.42
N GLY A 340 -15.48 2.64 -10.19
CA GLY A 340 -15.15 3.23 -11.49
C GLY A 340 -14.11 4.35 -11.38
N PHE A 341 -14.23 5.21 -10.37
CA PHE A 341 -13.25 6.27 -10.11
C PHE A 341 -11.85 5.70 -9.80
N SER A 342 -11.78 4.60 -9.02
CA SER A 342 -10.51 3.95 -8.70
C SER A 342 -9.77 3.44 -9.93
N TRP A 343 -10.48 3.12 -11.02
CA TRP A 343 -9.88 2.62 -12.26
C TRP A 343 -9.03 3.66 -13.00
N VAL A 344 -9.14 4.93 -12.63
CA VAL A 344 -8.25 5.98 -13.14
C VAL A 344 -6.81 5.82 -12.62
N PHE A 345 -6.63 5.17 -11.49
CA PHE A 345 -5.32 5.08 -10.85
C PHE A 345 -4.63 3.74 -11.14
N PRO A 346 -3.38 3.75 -11.64
CA PRO A 346 -2.62 2.52 -11.89
C PRO A 346 -2.47 1.64 -10.67
N SER A 347 -2.35 2.24 -9.47
CA SER A 347 -2.24 1.51 -8.20
C SER A 347 -3.40 0.56 -7.95
N THR A 348 -4.61 0.85 -8.43
CA THR A 348 -5.77 -0.01 -8.24
C THR A 348 -5.55 -1.41 -8.85
N PHE A 349 -5.15 -1.46 -10.11
CA PHE A 349 -4.83 -2.73 -10.79
C PHE A 349 -3.47 -3.27 -10.37
N GLY A 350 -2.51 -2.38 -10.08
CA GLY A 350 -1.21 -2.74 -9.57
C GLY A 350 -1.28 -3.50 -8.25
N ILE A 351 -2.04 -2.99 -7.29
CA ILE A 351 -2.21 -3.60 -5.97
C ILE A 351 -2.94 -4.93 -6.09
N ARG A 352 -4.07 -4.97 -6.82
CA ARG A 352 -4.85 -6.20 -7.01
C ARG A 352 -4.06 -7.31 -7.68
N GLY A 353 -3.35 -6.98 -8.74
CA GLY A 353 -2.50 -7.94 -9.45
C GLY A 353 -1.34 -8.42 -8.58
N PHE A 354 -0.63 -7.51 -7.93
CA PHE A 354 0.52 -7.86 -7.09
C PHE A 354 0.12 -8.68 -5.87
N LEU A 355 -1.00 -8.37 -5.21
CA LEU A 355 -1.50 -9.15 -4.08
C LEU A 355 -1.72 -10.62 -4.48
N ARG A 356 -2.34 -10.86 -5.64
CA ARG A 356 -2.56 -12.22 -6.15
C ARG A 356 -1.25 -12.91 -6.51
N ILE A 357 -0.30 -12.21 -7.09
CA ILE A 357 1.04 -12.75 -7.39
C ILE A 357 1.80 -13.07 -6.10
N SER A 358 1.84 -12.14 -5.14
CA SER A 358 2.64 -12.26 -3.92
C SER A 358 2.06 -13.28 -2.95
N SER A 359 0.76 -13.16 -2.63
CA SER A 359 0.13 -13.98 -1.60
C SER A 359 -0.38 -15.32 -2.13
N MET A 360 -0.80 -15.38 -3.41
CA MET A 360 -1.45 -16.57 -3.98
C MET A 360 -0.60 -17.28 -5.03
N GLY A 361 0.59 -16.76 -5.37
CA GLY A 361 1.45 -17.34 -6.40
C GLY A 361 0.86 -17.31 -7.81
N ALA A 362 -0.07 -16.37 -8.08
CA ALA A 362 -0.75 -16.29 -9.36
C ALA A 362 0.22 -16.01 -10.52
N SER A 363 0.00 -16.66 -11.65
CA SER A 363 0.72 -16.40 -12.90
C SER A 363 0.16 -15.17 -13.63
N LEU A 364 0.86 -14.67 -14.66
CA LEU A 364 0.35 -13.56 -15.50
C LEU A 364 -0.98 -13.90 -16.19
N ALA A 365 -1.24 -15.17 -16.46
CA ALA A 365 -2.49 -15.62 -17.06
C ALA A 365 -3.66 -15.49 -16.07
N ASP A 366 -3.42 -15.75 -14.79
CA ASP A 366 -4.44 -15.68 -13.75
C ASP A 366 -4.86 -14.25 -13.43
N ILE A 367 -3.96 -13.27 -13.62
CA ILE A 367 -4.20 -11.83 -13.40
C ILE A 367 -4.45 -11.07 -14.71
N LEU A 368 -4.87 -11.78 -15.76
CA LEU A 368 -5.04 -11.20 -17.09
C LEU A 368 -5.94 -9.95 -17.15
N PRO A 369 -7.04 -9.83 -16.36
CA PRO A 369 -7.83 -8.60 -16.31
C PRO A 369 -7.03 -7.38 -15.85
N GLU A 370 -6.31 -7.49 -14.73
CA GLU A 370 -5.49 -6.43 -14.17
C GLU A 370 -4.31 -6.09 -15.09
N PHE A 371 -3.68 -7.11 -15.65
CA PHE A 371 -2.57 -6.97 -16.58
C PHE A 371 -2.98 -6.23 -17.87
N ARG A 372 -4.14 -6.58 -18.47
CA ARG A 372 -4.69 -5.88 -19.63
C ARG A 372 -5.08 -4.45 -19.28
N ALA A 373 -5.68 -4.21 -18.11
CA ALA A 373 -6.04 -2.87 -17.66
C ALA A 373 -4.80 -1.96 -17.55
N LEU A 374 -3.70 -2.45 -16.99
CA LEU A 374 -2.43 -1.72 -16.91
C LEU A 374 -1.85 -1.37 -18.30
N TRP A 375 -1.93 -2.27 -19.27
CA TRP A 375 -1.50 -1.96 -20.65
C TRP A 375 -2.41 -0.94 -21.34
N ILE A 376 -3.72 -1.02 -21.11
CA ILE A 376 -4.68 -0.03 -21.63
C ILE A 376 -4.39 1.34 -21.01
N GLN A 377 -4.19 1.40 -19.68
CA GLN A 377 -3.81 2.63 -18.99
C GLN A 377 -2.49 3.19 -19.51
N THR A 378 -1.48 2.35 -19.73
CA THR A 378 -0.20 2.76 -20.31
C THR A 378 -0.41 3.46 -21.66
N GLY A 379 -1.21 2.88 -22.55
CA GLY A 379 -1.53 3.46 -23.85
C GLY A 379 -2.30 4.79 -23.74
N VAL A 380 -3.33 4.82 -22.89
CA VAL A 380 -4.15 6.03 -22.69
C VAL A 380 -3.32 7.16 -22.08
N TYR A 381 -2.55 6.89 -21.03
CA TYR A 381 -1.72 7.91 -20.39
C TYR A 381 -0.54 8.35 -21.25
N PHE A 382 0.03 7.47 -22.03
CA PHE A 382 1.03 7.84 -23.03
C PHE A 382 0.46 8.85 -24.04
N LEU A 383 -0.69 8.56 -24.64
CA LEU A 383 -1.36 9.48 -25.56
C LEU A 383 -1.72 10.81 -24.91
N ALA A 384 -2.29 10.76 -23.70
CA ALA A 384 -2.62 11.95 -22.94
C ALA A 384 -1.38 12.80 -22.63
N THR A 385 -0.28 12.17 -22.21
CA THR A 385 1.01 12.83 -21.99
C THR A 385 1.52 13.50 -23.25
N CYS A 386 1.47 12.82 -24.39
CA CYS A 386 1.88 13.41 -25.68
C CYS A 386 1.04 14.63 -26.06
N LEU A 387 -0.28 14.59 -25.83
CA LEU A 387 -1.18 15.72 -26.13
C LEU A 387 -0.88 16.92 -25.21
N VAL A 388 -0.74 16.68 -23.89
CA VAL A 388 -0.49 17.75 -22.93
C VAL A 388 0.90 18.36 -23.14
N PHE A 389 1.93 17.55 -23.37
CA PHE A 389 3.28 18.05 -23.69
C PHE A 389 3.32 18.81 -25.02
N ARG A 390 2.49 18.43 -25.99
CA ARG A 390 2.31 19.21 -27.22
C ARG A 390 1.76 20.61 -26.97
N GLN A 391 0.79 20.73 -26.07
CA GLN A 391 0.25 22.04 -25.69
C GLN A 391 1.29 22.87 -24.95
N GLN A 392 2.02 22.28 -24.00
CA GLN A 392 3.10 22.94 -23.25
C GLN A 392 4.21 23.44 -24.18
N LEU A 393 4.63 22.64 -25.16
CA LEU A 393 5.66 23.03 -26.10
C LEU A 393 5.19 24.19 -27.01
N ARG A 394 3.92 24.18 -27.43
CA ARG A 394 3.36 25.29 -28.21
C ARG A 394 3.29 26.58 -27.39
N SER A 395 2.83 26.49 -26.13
CA SER A 395 2.78 27.63 -25.22
C SER A 395 4.18 28.19 -24.96
N ALA A 396 5.18 27.34 -24.73
CA ALA A 396 6.57 27.73 -24.49
C ALA A 396 7.16 28.49 -25.69
N ARG A 397 6.91 28.03 -26.91
CA ARG A 397 7.39 28.70 -28.13
C ARG A 397 6.73 30.07 -28.34
N LEU A 398 5.40 30.16 -28.22
CA LEU A 398 4.68 31.43 -28.33
C LEU A 398 5.17 32.47 -27.33
N LYS A 399 5.44 32.09 -26.09
CA LYS A 399 5.98 33.00 -25.09
C LYS A 399 7.43 33.41 -25.39
N ALA A 400 8.24 32.50 -25.92
CA ALA A 400 9.61 32.82 -26.30
C ALA A 400 9.64 33.82 -27.45
N ASP A 401 8.76 33.65 -28.47
CA ASP A 401 8.65 34.57 -29.59
C ASP A 401 8.19 35.94 -29.13
N LEU A 402 7.16 36.05 -28.28
CA LEU A 402 6.70 37.32 -27.70
C LEU A 402 7.77 38.01 -26.86
N THR A 403 8.58 37.25 -26.11
CA THR A 403 9.66 37.84 -25.29
C THR A 403 10.80 38.37 -26.18
N ALA A 404 11.04 37.75 -27.33
CA ALA A 404 12.02 38.21 -28.31
C ALA A 404 11.54 39.50 -29.00
N GLU A 405 10.29 39.56 -29.41
CA GLU A 405 9.68 40.76 -30.00
C GLU A 405 9.74 41.98 -29.05
N VAL A 406 9.40 41.79 -27.77
CA VAL A 406 9.46 42.87 -26.76
C VAL A 406 10.93 43.34 -26.53
N ALA A 407 11.89 42.41 -26.53
CA ALA A 407 13.28 42.77 -26.37
C ALA A 407 13.83 43.56 -27.58
N GLU A 408 13.43 43.21 -28.81
CA GLU A 408 13.77 43.96 -30.03
C GLU A 408 13.15 45.37 -29.99
N GLU A 409 11.88 45.51 -29.59
CA GLU A 409 11.23 46.83 -29.43
C GLU A 409 11.91 47.71 -28.36
N GLU A 410 12.36 47.11 -27.23
CA GLU A 410 13.09 47.82 -26.19
C GLU A 410 14.48 48.29 -26.70
N GLU A 411 15.24 47.47 -27.45
CA GLU A 411 16.51 47.82 -28.06
C GLU A 411 16.37 48.94 -29.11
N GLU A 412 15.35 48.87 -29.97
CA GLU A 412 15.06 49.94 -30.94
C GLU A 412 14.67 51.26 -30.26
N ALA A 413 13.92 51.19 -29.14
CA ALA A 413 13.55 52.39 -28.39
C ALA A 413 14.77 53.02 -27.69
N GLU A 414 15.71 52.20 -27.17
CA GLU A 414 16.95 52.73 -26.58
C GLU A 414 17.87 53.34 -27.64
N GLU A 415 18.04 52.74 -28.84
CA GLU A 415 18.80 53.36 -29.94
C GLU A 415 18.21 54.70 -30.40
N ILE A 416 16.91 54.84 -30.41
CA ILE A 416 16.27 56.11 -30.79
C ILE A 416 16.54 57.22 -29.73
N VAL A 417 16.63 56.83 -28.45
CA VAL A 417 16.92 57.77 -27.35
C VAL A 417 18.40 58.17 -27.34
N GLU A 418 19.32 57.27 -27.65
CA GLU A 418 20.75 57.51 -27.68
C GLU A 418 21.19 58.37 -28.89
N ASN A 419 20.43 58.30 -29.99
CA ASN A 419 20.69 59.11 -31.21
C ASN A 419 19.99 60.52 -31.20
N ARG A 420 19.39 60.92 -30.08
CA ARG A 420 18.85 62.26 -29.84
C ARG A 420 19.68 63.04 -28.86
#